data_77acf7ac1f97e3c6b3994ad30a6009b2
#
_entry.id   77acf7ac1f97e3c6b3994ad30a6009b2
#
_cell.length_a   1.000
_cell.length_b   1.000
_cell.length_c   1.000
_cell.angle_alpha   90.00
_cell.angle_beta   90.00
_cell.angle_gamma   90.00
#
_symmetry.space_group_name_H-M   'P 1'
#
loop_
_entity.id
_entity.type
_entity.pdbx_description
1 polymer ?
#
loop_
_entity_poly.entity_id
_entity_poly.type
_entity_poly.pdbx_seq_one_letter_code
_entity_poly.pdbx_strand_id
1 'polypeptide(L)'
;MNAIFFVFCALSLALCLIFSPDKALPAMLNGANKSLALTLTLASVYCVWLGVFKVLEKARLTDRLATIFKKPVMKIFKTKSESAAKLISLNLTSNMLGLGGIATPLGISACKQLEEDNNRMGAQLLVIVSATSIQLLPTSVLSLISASGGKNPESIILPTLICTIFSTTCGVFLFLLVNKILYRNKRLTSRKSHLKKSLPNKT
;
A
#
# COMPACT_ATOMS: atom_id res chain seq x y z
N MET A 1 7.52 -0.40 15.00
CA MET A 1 8.42 0.07 13.92
C MET A 1 9.30 1.24 14.39
N ASN A 2 8.73 2.30 15.00
CA ASN A 2 9.50 3.48 15.41
C ASN A 2 10.65 3.19 16.39
N ALA A 3 10.43 2.29 17.38
CA ALA A 3 11.46 1.94 18.35
C ALA A 3 12.67 1.23 17.70
N ILE A 4 12.43 0.31 16.77
CA ILE A 4 13.48 -0.41 16.05
C ILE A 4 14.32 0.56 15.21
N PHE A 5 13.65 1.44 14.46
CA PHE A 5 14.33 2.47 13.67
C PHE A 5 15.17 3.41 14.56
N PHE A 6 14.60 3.87 15.68
CA PHE A 6 15.31 4.73 16.63
C PHE A 6 16.55 4.03 17.20
N VAL A 7 16.45 2.75 17.59
CA VAL A 7 17.59 1.97 18.11
C VAL A 7 18.72 1.87 17.06
N PHE A 8 18.36 1.56 15.80
CA PHE A 8 19.36 1.51 14.73
C PHE A 8 20.05 2.85 14.49
N CYS A 9 19.30 3.95 14.48
CA CYS A 9 19.87 5.28 14.33
C CYS A 9 20.78 5.65 15.49
N ALA A 10 20.34 5.40 16.74
CA ALA A 10 21.14 5.69 17.93
C ALA A 10 22.42 4.83 17.99
N LEU A 11 22.31 3.53 17.67
CA LEU A 11 23.46 2.63 17.61
C LEU A 11 24.45 3.05 16.52
N SER A 12 23.96 3.39 15.32
CA SER A 12 24.79 3.87 14.21
C SER A 12 25.55 5.14 14.59
N LEU A 13 24.86 6.09 15.23
CA LEU A 13 25.49 7.33 15.68
C LEU A 13 26.54 7.06 16.77
N ALA A 14 26.23 6.22 17.75
CA ALA A 14 27.17 5.83 18.82
C ALA A 14 28.43 5.17 18.25
N LEU A 15 28.27 4.21 17.33
CA LEU A 15 29.40 3.56 16.66
C LEU A 15 30.23 4.55 15.84
N CYS A 16 29.60 5.48 15.13
CA CYS A 16 30.30 6.51 14.37
C CYS A 16 31.12 7.42 15.26
N LEU A 17 30.59 7.83 16.43
CA LEU A 17 31.30 8.66 17.40
C LEU A 17 32.49 7.95 18.05
N ILE A 18 32.39 6.63 18.26
CA ILE A 18 33.47 5.82 18.86
C ILE A 18 34.58 5.56 17.84
N PHE A 19 34.23 5.13 16.61
CA PHE A 19 35.24 4.68 15.64
C PHE A 19 35.76 5.78 14.71
N SER A 20 34.99 6.86 14.50
CA SER A 20 35.35 7.92 13.54
C SER A 20 34.67 9.25 13.92
N PRO A 21 35.05 9.86 15.06
CA PRO A 21 34.40 11.09 15.55
C PRO A 21 34.52 12.25 14.55
N ASP A 22 35.64 12.35 13.86
CA ASP A 22 35.90 13.40 12.87
C ASP A 22 34.96 13.35 11.67
N LYS A 23 34.42 12.18 11.37
CA LYS A 23 33.49 11.95 10.25
C LYS A 23 32.03 12.08 10.65
N ALA A 24 31.70 12.07 11.94
CA ALA A 24 30.32 12.06 12.43
C ALA A 24 29.56 13.32 11.98
N LEU A 25 30.06 14.50 12.28
CA LEU A 25 29.40 15.75 11.90
C LEU A 25 29.31 15.96 10.38
N PRO A 26 30.39 15.75 9.58
CA PRO A 26 30.27 15.80 8.12
C PRO A 26 29.30 14.82 7.54
N ALA A 27 29.21 13.59 8.07
CA ALA A 27 28.24 12.58 7.62
C ALA A 27 26.80 12.99 7.93
N MET A 28 26.53 13.53 9.12
CA MET A 28 25.20 14.04 9.50
C MET A 28 24.77 15.21 8.61
N LEU A 29 25.65 16.18 8.36
CA LEU A 29 25.35 17.32 7.49
C LEU A 29 25.11 16.88 6.04
N ASN A 30 25.91 15.95 5.52
CA ASN A 30 25.72 15.39 4.19
C ASN A 30 24.39 14.62 4.09
N GLY A 31 24.07 13.83 5.12
CA GLY A 31 22.78 13.14 5.23
C GLY A 31 21.58 14.09 5.25
N ALA A 32 21.67 15.18 6.02
CA ALA A 32 20.65 16.22 6.09
C ALA A 32 20.45 16.90 4.72
N ASN A 33 21.54 17.31 4.06
CA ASN A 33 21.48 17.94 2.73
C ASN A 33 20.88 17.00 1.68
N LYS A 34 21.27 15.72 1.67
CA LYS A 34 20.68 14.72 0.78
C LYS A 34 19.19 14.51 1.05
N SER A 35 18.78 14.51 2.32
CA SER A 35 17.37 14.36 2.71
C SER A 35 16.55 15.58 2.26
N LEU A 36 17.06 16.79 2.41
CA LEU A 36 16.40 18.01 1.92
C LEU A 36 16.26 18.00 0.40
N ALA A 37 17.33 17.68 -0.32
CA ALA A 37 17.30 17.59 -1.78
C ALA A 37 16.29 16.55 -2.27
N LEU A 38 16.26 15.37 -1.64
CA LEU A 38 15.29 14.31 -1.95
C LEU A 38 13.85 14.76 -1.66
N THR A 39 13.63 15.43 -0.52
CA THR A 39 12.30 15.94 -0.15
C THR A 39 11.78 16.95 -1.15
N LEU A 40 12.61 17.90 -1.57
CA LEU A 40 12.25 18.90 -2.58
C LEU A 40 11.97 18.24 -3.94
N THR A 41 12.80 17.28 -4.34
CA THR A 41 12.57 16.51 -5.59
C THR A 41 11.25 15.78 -5.55
N LEU A 42 10.96 15.05 -4.48
CA LEU A 42 9.69 14.34 -4.32
C LEU A 42 8.50 15.30 -4.27
N ALA A 43 8.61 16.42 -3.54
CA ALA A 43 7.55 17.44 -3.50
C ALA A 43 7.25 17.99 -4.91
N SER A 44 8.28 18.31 -5.70
CA SER A 44 8.13 18.78 -7.07
C SER A 44 7.42 17.75 -7.96
N VAL A 45 7.84 16.48 -7.88
CA VAL A 45 7.21 15.37 -8.59
C VAL A 45 5.74 15.24 -8.21
N TYR A 46 5.44 15.25 -6.91
CA TYR A 46 4.05 15.17 -6.45
C TYR A 46 3.21 16.37 -6.90
N CYS A 47 3.75 17.59 -6.89
CA CYS A 47 3.03 18.78 -7.39
C CYS A 47 2.62 18.62 -8.85
N VAL A 48 3.52 18.15 -9.71
CA VAL A 48 3.22 17.92 -11.13
C VAL A 48 2.13 16.86 -11.28
N TRP A 49 2.28 15.71 -10.66
CA TRP A 49 1.33 14.61 -10.80
C TRP A 49 -0.02 14.90 -10.15
N LEU A 50 -0.06 15.62 -9.02
CA LEU A 50 -1.31 16.12 -8.44
C LEU A 50 -2.04 17.07 -9.38
N GLY A 51 -1.31 17.94 -10.08
CA GLY A 51 -1.85 18.81 -11.13
C GLY A 51 -2.47 18.00 -12.27
N VAL A 52 -1.73 17.02 -12.81
CA VAL A 52 -2.22 16.10 -13.84
C VAL A 52 -3.47 15.36 -13.38
N PHE A 53 -3.45 14.82 -12.15
CA PHE A 53 -4.61 14.11 -11.59
C PHE A 53 -5.83 15.02 -11.46
N LYS A 54 -5.65 16.28 -11.06
CA LYS A 54 -6.75 17.26 -10.99
C LYS A 54 -7.35 17.55 -12.37
N VAL A 55 -6.53 17.58 -13.43
CA VAL A 55 -7.03 17.70 -14.82
C VAL A 55 -7.84 16.48 -15.21
N LEU A 56 -7.34 15.26 -14.91
CA LEU A 56 -8.06 14.01 -15.18
C LEU A 56 -9.39 13.94 -14.40
N GLU A 57 -9.41 14.40 -13.15
CA GLU A 57 -10.61 14.48 -12.33
C GLU A 57 -11.64 15.45 -12.93
N LYS A 58 -11.22 16.68 -13.30
CA LYS A 58 -12.09 17.65 -13.99
C LYS A 58 -12.62 17.15 -15.31
N ALA A 59 -11.82 16.40 -16.06
CA ALA A 59 -12.22 15.75 -17.31
C ALA A 59 -13.13 14.52 -17.10
N ARG A 60 -13.48 14.17 -15.84
CA ARG A 60 -14.25 12.97 -15.45
C ARG A 60 -13.65 11.66 -15.93
N LEU A 61 -12.36 11.66 -16.28
CA LEU A 61 -11.66 10.44 -16.70
C LEU A 61 -11.48 9.47 -15.53
N THR A 62 -11.22 9.98 -14.33
CA THR A 62 -11.15 9.18 -13.09
C THR A 62 -12.48 8.49 -12.77
N ASP A 63 -13.62 9.21 -12.95
CA ASP A 63 -14.95 8.63 -12.75
C ASP A 63 -15.27 7.55 -13.79
N ARG A 64 -14.86 7.75 -15.05
CA ARG A 64 -15.01 6.72 -16.11
C ARG A 64 -14.20 5.48 -15.79
N LEU A 65 -12.93 5.62 -15.40
CA LEU A 65 -12.08 4.51 -14.98
C LEU A 65 -12.66 3.81 -13.75
N ALA A 66 -13.10 4.57 -12.73
CA ALA A 66 -13.76 4.00 -11.56
C ALA A 66 -15.02 3.21 -11.93
N THR A 67 -15.78 3.65 -12.92
CA THR A 67 -16.97 2.94 -13.41
C THR A 67 -16.61 1.61 -14.08
N ILE A 68 -15.53 1.58 -14.87
CA ILE A 68 -15.02 0.34 -15.48
C ILE A 68 -14.63 -0.68 -14.42
N PHE A 69 -13.93 -0.23 -13.36
CA PHE A 69 -13.49 -1.09 -12.28
C PHE A 69 -14.60 -1.43 -11.26
N LYS A 70 -15.73 -0.71 -11.23
CA LYS A 70 -16.78 -0.88 -10.24
C LYS A 70 -17.30 -2.32 -10.17
N LYS A 71 -17.66 -2.92 -11.31
CA LYS A 71 -18.20 -4.29 -11.35
C LYS A 71 -17.20 -5.35 -10.83
N PRO A 72 -15.95 -5.41 -11.32
CA PRO A 72 -14.95 -6.34 -10.79
C PRO A 72 -14.63 -6.07 -9.31
N VAL A 73 -14.55 -4.80 -8.89
CA VAL A 73 -14.33 -4.44 -7.48
C VAL A 73 -15.45 -4.96 -6.59
N MET A 74 -16.72 -4.74 -6.94
CA MET A 74 -17.86 -5.24 -6.15
C MET A 74 -17.82 -6.76 -5.99
N LYS A 75 -17.39 -7.48 -7.03
CA LYS A 75 -17.29 -8.94 -7.02
C LYS A 75 -16.11 -9.43 -6.18
N ILE A 76 -14.92 -8.83 -6.35
CA ILE A 76 -13.67 -9.24 -5.66
C ILE A 76 -13.75 -8.92 -4.17
N PHE A 77 -14.16 -7.70 -3.83
CA PHE A 77 -14.24 -7.23 -2.44
C PHE A 77 -15.55 -7.60 -1.75
N LYS A 78 -16.48 -8.25 -2.47
CA LYS A 78 -17.80 -8.68 -1.97
C LYS A 78 -18.57 -7.56 -1.29
N THR A 79 -18.47 -6.33 -1.79
CA THR A 79 -19.21 -5.19 -1.28
C THR A 79 -20.47 -4.93 -2.12
N LYS A 80 -21.55 -4.56 -1.44
CA LYS A 80 -22.80 -4.09 -2.06
C LYS A 80 -22.91 -2.57 -2.05
N SER A 81 -22.04 -1.90 -1.30
CA SER A 81 -22.00 -0.45 -1.16
C SER A 81 -21.39 0.18 -2.41
N GLU A 82 -22.16 1.05 -3.07
CA GLU A 82 -21.66 1.79 -4.23
C GLU A 82 -20.58 2.80 -3.85
N SER A 83 -20.69 3.40 -2.67
CA SER A 83 -19.72 4.33 -2.12
C SER A 83 -18.38 3.65 -1.88
N ALA A 84 -18.37 2.48 -1.20
CA ALA A 84 -17.17 1.69 -1.02
C ALA A 84 -16.55 1.27 -2.36
N ALA A 85 -17.36 0.78 -3.30
CA ALA A 85 -16.89 0.37 -4.62
C ALA A 85 -16.26 1.52 -5.40
N LYS A 86 -16.82 2.73 -5.31
CA LYS A 86 -16.25 3.94 -5.94
C LYS A 86 -14.88 4.29 -5.33
N LEU A 87 -14.79 4.34 -4.00
CA LEU A 87 -13.54 4.65 -3.30
C LEU A 87 -12.43 3.63 -3.59
N ILE A 88 -12.76 2.33 -3.58
CA ILE A 88 -11.82 1.25 -3.94
C ILE A 88 -11.36 1.42 -5.39
N SER A 89 -12.28 1.67 -6.32
CA SER A 89 -11.94 1.85 -7.73
C SER A 89 -11.01 3.05 -7.96
N LEU A 90 -11.26 4.16 -7.27
CA LEU A 90 -10.39 5.33 -7.31
C LEU A 90 -9.01 5.05 -6.68
N ASN A 91 -8.97 4.32 -5.56
CA ASN A 91 -7.71 3.89 -4.94
C ASN A 91 -6.88 3.02 -5.90
N LEU A 92 -7.50 2.00 -6.51
CA LEU A 92 -6.83 1.12 -7.46
C LEU A 92 -6.33 1.89 -8.69
N THR A 93 -7.17 2.77 -9.26
CA THR A 93 -6.78 3.61 -10.40
C THR A 93 -5.59 4.51 -10.06
N SER A 94 -5.60 5.15 -8.90
CA SER A 94 -4.50 6.00 -8.43
C SER A 94 -3.20 5.20 -8.24
N ASN A 95 -3.31 3.99 -7.69
CA ASN A 95 -2.17 3.08 -7.54
C ASN A 95 -1.61 2.63 -8.90
N MET A 96 -2.48 2.29 -9.86
CA MET A 96 -2.06 1.91 -11.22
C MET A 96 -1.30 3.05 -11.93
N LEU A 97 -1.65 4.28 -11.65
CA LEU A 97 -0.96 5.47 -12.17
C LEU A 97 0.27 5.87 -11.32
N GLY A 98 0.62 5.10 -10.28
CA GLY A 98 1.76 5.37 -9.41
C GLY A 98 1.59 6.60 -8.51
N LEU A 99 0.35 7.02 -8.27
CA LEU A 99 0.00 8.22 -7.50
C LEU A 99 -0.25 7.89 -6.02
N GLY A 100 0.76 7.34 -5.35
CA GLY A 100 0.67 6.87 -3.96
C GLY A 100 0.16 7.92 -2.97
N GLY A 101 0.50 9.19 -3.18
CA GLY A 101 0.03 10.31 -2.34
C GLY A 101 -1.49 10.50 -2.35
N ILE A 102 -2.16 10.18 -3.47
CA ILE A 102 -3.63 10.24 -3.60
C ILE A 102 -4.25 8.89 -3.23
N ALA A 103 -3.61 7.80 -3.61
CA ALA A 103 -4.11 6.46 -3.36
C ALA A 103 -4.27 6.17 -1.86
N THR A 104 -3.33 6.62 -1.03
CA THR A 104 -3.35 6.37 0.43
C THR A 104 -4.61 6.91 1.12
N PRO A 105 -4.97 8.21 1.03
CA PRO A 105 -6.19 8.71 1.66
C PRO A 105 -7.47 8.07 1.10
N LEU A 106 -7.52 7.75 -0.20
CA LEU A 106 -8.64 7.04 -0.81
C LEU A 106 -8.75 5.61 -0.24
N GLY A 107 -7.63 4.91 -0.06
CA GLY A 107 -7.57 3.58 0.55
C GLY A 107 -8.05 3.59 2.00
N ILE A 108 -7.63 4.58 2.80
CA ILE A 108 -8.09 4.74 4.18
C ILE A 108 -9.61 4.97 4.24
N SER A 109 -10.12 5.85 3.39
CA SER A 109 -11.56 6.13 3.31
C SER A 109 -12.36 4.90 2.87
N ALA A 110 -11.84 4.13 1.90
CA ALA A 110 -12.45 2.89 1.45
C ALA A 110 -12.44 1.80 2.54
N CYS A 111 -11.34 1.66 3.30
CA CYS A 111 -11.27 0.73 4.43
C CYS A 111 -12.29 1.08 5.52
N LYS A 112 -12.41 2.36 5.89
CA LYS A 112 -13.42 2.81 6.87
C LYS A 112 -14.83 2.47 6.41
N GLN A 113 -15.17 2.76 5.16
CA GLN A 113 -16.48 2.43 4.60
C GLN A 113 -16.75 0.92 4.59
N LEU A 114 -15.75 0.09 4.26
CA LEU A 114 -15.88 -1.38 4.32
C LEU A 114 -16.04 -1.88 5.75
N GLU A 115 -15.43 -1.25 6.75
CA GLU A 115 -15.59 -1.59 8.16
C GLU A 115 -16.98 -1.22 8.67
N GLU A 116 -17.51 -0.05 8.30
CA GLU A 116 -18.88 0.37 8.58
C GLU A 116 -19.91 -0.59 7.97
N ASP A 117 -19.63 -1.10 6.77
CA ASP A 117 -20.44 -2.13 6.09
C ASP A 117 -20.24 -3.57 6.69
N ASN A 118 -19.50 -3.71 7.80
CA ASN A 118 -19.11 -4.99 8.43
C ASN A 118 -18.33 -5.93 7.50
N ASN A 119 -17.69 -5.41 6.46
CA ASN A 119 -16.91 -6.18 5.49
C ASN A 119 -15.41 -6.15 5.81
N ARG A 120 -15.02 -6.69 6.96
CA ARG A 120 -13.61 -6.76 7.41
C ARG A 120 -12.71 -7.50 6.42
N MET A 121 -13.23 -8.54 5.77
CA MET A 121 -12.46 -9.29 4.78
C MET A 121 -12.13 -8.42 3.56
N GLY A 122 -13.07 -7.62 3.10
CA GLY A 122 -12.86 -6.64 2.02
C GLY A 122 -11.83 -5.58 2.40
N ALA A 123 -11.90 -5.05 3.63
CA ALA A 123 -10.93 -4.07 4.13
C ALA A 123 -9.51 -4.65 4.18
N GLN A 124 -9.33 -5.86 4.73
CA GLN A 124 -8.03 -6.54 4.78
C GLN A 124 -7.48 -6.82 3.37
N LEU A 125 -8.34 -7.28 2.45
CA LEU A 125 -7.95 -7.50 1.05
C LEU A 125 -7.52 -6.20 0.38
N LEU A 126 -8.20 -5.08 0.65
CA LEU A 126 -7.85 -3.78 0.11
C LEU A 126 -6.46 -3.31 0.59
N VAL A 127 -6.14 -3.51 1.87
CA VAL A 127 -4.80 -3.20 2.40
C VAL A 127 -3.72 -3.98 1.64
N ILE A 128 -3.93 -5.28 1.41
CA ILE A 128 -2.96 -6.12 0.70
C ILE A 128 -2.83 -5.67 -0.75
N VAL A 129 -3.94 -5.50 -1.47
CA VAL A 129 -3.92 -5.07 -2.87
C VAL A 129 -3.32 -3.68 -3.03
N SER A 130 -3.57 -2.77 -2.08
CA SER A 130 -2.94 -1.43 -2.08
C SER A 130 -1.45 -1.47 -1.77
N ALA A 131 -1.01 -2.36 -0.87
CA ALA A 131 0.41 -2.52 -0.52
C ALA A 131 1.24 -3.17 -1.62
N THR A 132 0.64 -4.11 -2.38
CA THR A 132 1.31 -4.82 -3.48
C THR A 132 1.07 -4.19 -4.85
N SER A 133 0.23 -3.22 -4.94
CA SER A 133 -0.41 -2.53 -6.05
C SER A 133 0.21 -2.76 -7.44
N ILE A 134 -0.63 -3.10 -8.43
CA ILE A 134 -0.21 -3.17 -9.84
C ILE A 134 0.05 -1.75 -10.32
N GLN A 135 1.28 -1.47 -10.73
CA GLN A 135 1.69 -0.17 -11.25
C GLN A 135 1.91 -0.26 -12.77
N LEU A 136 1.05 0.42 -13.53
CA LEU A 136 1.23 0.59 -14.98
C LEU A 136 2.29 1.66 -15.27
N LEU A 137 2.26 2.74 -14.50
CA LEU A 137 3.21 3.84 -14.59
C LEU A 137 3.80 4.10 -13.20
N PRO A 138 5.03 3.68 -12.92
CA PRO A 138 5.71 3.97 -11.65
C PRO A 138 6.22 5.42 -11.63
N THR A 139 5.30 6.39 -11.66
CA THR A 139 5.57 7.81 -11.89
C THR A 139 6.56 8.41 -10.91
N SER A 140 6.45 8.05 -9.63
CA SER A 140 7.37 8.52 -8.58
C SER A 140 8.80 8.03 -8.83
N VAL A 141 8.97 6.76 -9.24
CA VAL A 141 10.28 6.17 -9.50
C VAL A 141 10.88 6.73 -10.79
N LEU A 142 10.07 6.83 -11.86
CA LEU A 142 10.50 7.45 -13.13
C LEU A 142 11.02 8.88 -12.91
N SER A 143 10.27 9.67 -12.16
CA SER A 143 10.65 11.05 -11.88
C SER A 143 11.91 11.15 -11.02
N LEU A 144 12.09 10.24 -10.06
CA LEU A 144 13.29 10.20 -9.22
C LEU A 144 14.53 9.82 -10.04
N ILE A 145 14.42 8.82 -10.92
CA ILE A 145 15.53 8.42 -11.82
C ILE A 145 15.88 9.58 -12.74
N SER A 146 14.89 10.23 -13.35
CA SER A 146 15.10 11.42 -14.19
C SER A 146 15.78 12.55 -13.43
N ALA A 147 15.30 12.87 -12.23
CA ALA A 147 15.85 13.95 -11.41
C ALA A 147 17.30 13.63 -10.93
N SER A 148 17.65 12.36 -10.82
CA SER A 148 19.00 11.89 -10.48
C SER A 148 19.94 11.80 -11.70
N GLY A 149 19.49 12.25 -12.89
CA GLY A 149 20.29 12.20 -14.13
C GLY A 149 20.40 10.79 -14.74
N GLY A 150 19.52 9.85 -14.35
CA GLY A 150 19.48 8.49 -14.92
C GLY A 150 19.12 8.53 -16.40
N LYS A 151 19.85 7.71 -17.19
CA LYS A 151 19.55 7.53 -18.62
C LYS A 151 18.42 6.50 -18.77
N ASN A 152 17.50 6.75 -19.69
CA ASN A 152 16.39 5.84 -20.05
C ASN A 152 15.52 5.43 -18.85
N PRO A 153 14.91 6.38 -18.10
CA PRO A 153 14.08 6.05 -16.94
C PRO A 153 12.88 5.17 -17.31
N GLU A 154 12.42 5.22 -18.55
CA GLU A 154 11.33 4.42 -19.10
C GLU A 154 11.62 2.91 -19.09
N SER A 155 12.88 2.49 -19.07
CA SER A 155 13.27 1.09 -19.07
C SER A 155 12.75 0.31 -17.84
N ILE A 156 12.40 1.01 -16.76
CA ILE A 156 11.89 0.39 -15.53
C ILE A 156 10.39 0.06 -15.59
N ILE A 157 9.64 0.59 -16.56
CA ILE A 157 8.19 0.42 -16.64
C ILE A 157 7.81 -1.06 -16.74
N LEU A 158 8.39 -1.77 -17.71
CA LEU A 158 8.05 -3.17 -17.96
C LEU A 158 8.47 -4.10 -16.82
N PRO A 159 9.70 -4.03 -16.27
CA PRO A 159 10.08 -4.81 -15.10
C PRO A 159 9.18 -4.54 -13.88
N THR A 160 8.87 -3.27 -13.62
CA THR A 160 7.97 -2.90 -12.50
C THR A 160 6.59 -3.49 -12.68
N LEU A 161 6.01 -3.42 -13.88
CA LEU A 161 4.71 -4.00 -14.18
C LEU A 161 4.69 -5.51 -13.91
N ILE A 162 5.68 -6.24 -14.40
CA ILE A 162 5.79 -7.69 -14.19
C ILE A 162 5.92 -8.01 -12.70
N CYS A 163 6.83 -7.33 -11.98
CA CYS A 163 7.05 -7.55 -10.55
C CYS A 163 5.80 -7.23 -9.72
N THR A 164 5.09 -6.15 -10.03
CA THR A 164 3.89 -5.75 -9.28
C THR A 164 2.71 -6.67 -9.54
N ILE A 165 2.52 -7.17 -10.76
CA ILE A 165 1.51 -8.20 -11.06
C ILE A 165 1.81 -9.48 -10.27
N PHE A 166 3.06 -9.94 -10.29
CA PHE A 166 3.46 -11.14 -9.56
C PHE A 166 3.28 -10.96 -8.04
N SER A 167 3.75 -9.84 -7.49
CA SER A 167 3.60 -9.49 -6.07
C SER A 167 2.13 -9.45 -5.64
N THR A 168 1.26 -8.81 -6.42
CA THR A 168 -0.17 -8.71 -6.12
C THR A 168 -0.83 -10.09 -6.17
N THR A 169 -0.50 -10.89 -7.17
CA THR A 169 -1.03 -12.26 -7.31
C THR A 169 -0.63 -13.12 -6.11
N CYS A 170 0.66 -13.11 -5.74
CA CYS A 170 1.15 -13.81 -4.55
C CYS A 170 0.51 -13.29 -3.26
N GLY A 171 0.41 -11.98 -3.08
CA GLY A 171 -0.20 -11.36 -1.90
C GLY A 171 -1.66 -11.77 -1.71
N VAL A 172 -2.46 -11.70 -2.78
CA VAL A 172 -3.87 -12.12 -2.75
C VAL A 172 -3.99 -13.63 -2.51
N PHE A 173 -3.15 -14.44 -3.15
CA PHE A 173 -3.14 -15.89 -2.96
C PHE A 173 -2.82 -16.27 -1.51
N LEU A 174 -1.77 -15.70 -0.93
CA LEU A 174 -1.39 -15.92 0.48
C LEU A 174 -2.50 -15.47 1.43
N PHE A 175 -3.12 -14.32 1.18
CA PHE A 175 -4.25 -13.85 1.97
C PHE A 175 -5.42 -14.83 1.97
N LEU A 176 -5.79 -15.34 0.80
CA LEU A 176 -6.88 -16.31 0.68
C LEU A 176 -6.55 -17.63 1.37
N LEU A 177 -5.30 -18.11 1.28
CA LEU A 177 -4.83 -19.31 1.99
C LEU A 177 -4.92 -19.13 3.51
N VAL A 178 -4.34 -18.05 4.03
CA VAL A 178 -4.34 -17.77 5.48
C VAL A 178 -5.77 -17.63 6.00
N ASN A 179 -6.61 -16.91 5.28
CA ASN A 179 -7.99 -16.70 5.67
C ASN A 179 -8.80 -18.03 5.67
N LYS A 180 -8.55 -18.91 4.70
CA LYS A 180 -9.15 -20.26 4.66
C LYS A 180 -8.70 -21.11 5.85
N ILE A 181 -7.42 -21.06 6.23
CA ILE A 181 -6.87 -21.81 7.37
C ILE A 181 -7.46 -21.28 8.69
N LEU A 182 -7.49 -19.96 8.89
CA LEU A 182 -8.05 -19.33 10.08
C LEU A 182 -9.55 -19.64 10.24
N TYR A 183 -10.31 -19.58 9.16
CA TYR A 183 -11.73 -19.91 9.18
C TYR A 183 -11.97 -21.38 9.52
N ARG A 184 -11.15 -22.29 9.00
CA ARG A 184 -11.20 -23.74 9.33
C ARG A 184 -10.90 -23.98 10.79
N ASN A 185 -9.88 -23.33 11.37
CA ASN A 185 -9.53 -23.46 12.78
C ASN A 185 -10.64 -22.92 13.69
N LYS A 186 -11.24 -21.78 13.35
CA LYS A 186 -12.36 -21.20 14.11
C LYS A 186 -13.57 -22.12 14.17
N ARG A 187 -13.91 -22.79 13.04
CA ARG A 187 -14.97 -23.82 12.99
C ARG A 187 -14.66 -25.02 13.88
N LEU A 188 -13.42 -25.50 13.87
CA LEU A 188 -13.01 -26.65 14.67
C LEU A 188 -13.07 -26.34 16.18
N THR A 189 -12.65 -25.15 16.58
CA THR A 189 -12.69 -24.70 17.99
C THR A 189 -14.13 -24.52 18.46
N SER A 190 -15.01 -23.92 17.65
CA SER A 190 -16.43 -23.77 17.96
C SER A 190 -17.12 -25.14 18.10
N ARG A 191 -16.80 -26.11 17.23
CA ARG A 191 -17.36 -27.47 17.30
C ARG A 191 -16.91 -28.23 18.55
N LYS A 192 -15.63 -28.04 18.96
CA LYS A 192 -15.10 -28.62 20.21
C LYS A 192 -15.75 -28.01 21.45
N SER A 193 -16.04 -26.73 21.47
CA SER A 193 -16.72 -26.07 22.59
C SER A 193 -18.19 -26.52 22.74
N HIS A 194 -18.91 -26.72 21.62
CA HIS A 194 -20.25 -27.27 21.64
C HIS A 194 -20.28 -28.72 22.13
N LEU A 195 -19.35 -29.57 21.69
CA LEU A 195 -19.23 -30.96 22.16
C LEU A 195 -18.91 -31.05 23.65
N LYS A 196 -18.06 -30.13 24.17
CA LYS A 196 -17.72 -30.09 25.60
C LYS A 196 -18.91 -29.65 26.48
N LYS A 197 -19.82 -28.83 25.93
CA LYS A 197 -21.05 -28.40 26.63
C LYS A 197 -22.18 -29.44 26.62
N SER A 198 -22.15 -30.39 25.67
CA SER A 198 -23.16 -31.44 25.54
C SER A 198 -22.83 -32.74 26.33
N LEU A 199 -21.65 -32.84 26.90
CA LEU A 199 -21.31 -33.97 27.77
C LEU A 199 -21.89 -33.74 29.17
N PRO A 200 -22.77 -34.64 29.69
CA PRO A 200 -23.31 -34.53 31.04
C PRO A 200 -22.18 -34.64 32.05
N ASN A 201 -22.22 -33.77 33.05
CA ASN A 201 -21.30 -33.80 34.18
C ASN A 201 -21.49 -35.17 34.91
N LYS A 202 -20.55 -36.08 34.74
CA LYS A 202 -20.52 -37.29 35.53
C LYS A 202 -19.98 -36.90 36.91
N THR A 203 -20.90 -36.63 37.83
CA THR A 203 -20.69 -36.72 39.27
C THR A 203 -20.85 -38.14 39.72
#